data_890e3abc7942034ab327ef684003f796
#
_entry.id   890e3abc7942034ab327ef684003f796
#
_cell.length_a   1.000
_cell.length_b   1.000
_cell.length_c   1.000
_cell.angle_alpha   90.00
_cell.angle_beta   90.00
_cell.angle_gamma   90.00
#
_symmetry.space_group_name_H-M   'P 1'
#
loop_
_entity.id
_entity.type
_entity.pdbx_description
1 polymer ?
#
loop_
_entity_poly.entity_id
_entity_poly.type
_entity_poly.pdbx_seq_one_letter_code
_entity_poly.pdbx_strand_id
1 'polypeptide(L)'
;MSANFSFECLACCSQTKARAGVFSTPHGVVETPRFMPVGTLANVKTITPAQLRDTGAQMVLSNTYHLHLQPGEAIVAGGGGLHKFMGWNGPMLTDSGGFQVFSLSEMRKITEEGVTFRSPHDGRIINLTPERSIEIQNTLGADVIMAFDECPPYPATRQEVETATERTYRWLERCITAHQRSEQALFGIVQGGVYLDLRCRAAEALAKLDLPGYAIGGVSVGEPPELMAEIVKVTAPLLPPEKPRYLMGVGTYREMAIAIASGIDLFDCVIPTRWARHGTAIVQGGRWNLKNAKFREDFTPLDETCPCYTCQNFSRAYVSHLVRSQEILAYTLLSIHNITELIRFTQKIREAILSDRFTTEFGHWLNEETRNQECEVGIGD
;
A
#
# COMPACT_ATOMS: atom_id res chain seq x y z
N MET A 1 26.44 4.17 1.12
CA MET A 1 25.07 4.72 1.17
C MET A 1 24.85 5.45 -0.14
N SER A 2 23.84 5.09 -0.92
CA SER A 2 23.56 5.84 -2.15
C SER A 2 23.08 7.24 -1.77
N ALA A 3 23.70 8.26 -2.33
CA ALA A 3 23.42 9.68 -2.02
C ALA A 3 21.98 10.14 -2.36
N ASN A 4 21.12 9.21 -2.84
CA ASN A 4 19.82 9.49 -3.41
C ASN A 4 18.63 9.12 -2.52
N PHE A 5 18.87 8.36 -1.42
CA PHE A 5 17.80 7.92 -0.50
C PHE A 5 18.18 8.26 0.94
N SER A 6 17.29 8.94 1.63
CA SER A 6 17.44 9.22 3.06
C SER A 6 16.06 9.25 3.73
N PHE A 7 16.05 8.89 5.01
CA PHE A 7 14.88 9.05 5.86
C PHE A 7 15.28 9.88 7.08
N GLU A 8 14.57 10.97 7.28
CA GLU A 8 14.74 11.86 8.42
C GLU A 8 13.48 11.85 9.27
N CYS A 9 13.61 11.45 10.54
CA CYS A 9 12.51 11.54 11.50
C CYS A 9 12.50 12.94 12.12
N LEU A 10 11.43 13.71 11.88
CA LEU A 10 11.29 15.09 12.34
C LEU A 10 10.69 15.16 13.74
N ALA A 11 9.76 14.27 14.09
CA ALA A 11 9.11 14.22 15.37
C ALA A 11 8.63 12.79 15.70
N CYS A 12 8.57 12.48 16.99
CA CYS A 12 7.97 11.26 17.53
C CYS A 12 6.93 11.64 18.58
N CYS A 13 5.81 10.92 18.60
CA CYS A 13 4.79 11.06 19.63
C CYS A 13 5.34 10.62 20.99
N SER A 14 5.07 11.40 22.03
CA SER A 14 5.54 11.12 23.39
C SER A 14 4.91 9.87 24.04
N GLN A 15 3.73 9.46 23.59
CA GLN A 15 2.93 8.39 24.20
C GLN A 15 2.86 7.09 23.36
N THR A 16 3.28 7.13 22.10
CA THR A 16 3.25 5.97 21.18
C THR A 16 4.55 5.87 20.39
N LYS A 17 4.62 4.97 19.42
CA LYS A 17 5.74 4.90 18.47
C LYS A 17 5.47 5.68 17.17
N ALA A 18 4.34 6.42 17.10
CA ALA A 18 4.01 7.24 15.95
C ALA A 18 5.11 8.27 15.68
N ARG A 19 5.48 8.41 14.41
CA ARG A 19 6.55 9.31 13.99
C ARG A 19 6.18 10.04 12.69
N ALA A 20 6.64 11.27 12.55
CA ALA A 20 6.55 12.05 11.33
C ALA A 20 7.95 12.27 10.79
N GLY A 21 8.15 11.98 9.50
CA GLY A 21 9.45 12.08 8.85
C GLY A 21 9.36 12.58 7.42
N VAL A 22 10.52 12.56 6.75
CA VAL A 22 10.65 12.82 5.32
C VAL A 22 11.50 11.72 4.69
N PHE A 23 10.95 11.05 3.69
CA PHE A 23 11.66 10.07 2.88
C PHE A 23 12.03 10.71 1.54
N SER A 24 13.32 10.88 1.27
CA SER A 24 13.84 11.44 0.03
C SER A 24 14.13 10.35 -0.98
N THR A 25 13.76 10.60 -2.24
CA THR A 25 13.99 9.71 -3.40
C THR A 25 14.52 10.54 -4.58
N PRO A 26 15.04 9.93 -5.65
CA PRO A 26 15.47 10.64 -6.86
C PRO A 26 14.39 11.51 -7.51
N HIS A 27 13.10 11.10 -7.42
CA HIS A 27 11.98 11.84 -8.03
C HIS A 27 11.22 12.73 -7.04
N GLY A 28 11.74 12.95 -5.84
CA GLY A 28 11.15 13.87 -4.86
C GLY A 28 11.07 13.31 -3.45
N VAL A 29 10.34 14.02 -2.61
CA VAL A 29 10.21 13.69 -1.19
C VAL A 29 8.81 13.17 -0.88
N VAL A 30 8.75 12.29 0.12
CA VAL A 30 7.51 11.76 0.68
C VAL A 30 7.46 12.13 2.16
N GLU A 31 6.50 12.94 2.54
CA GLU A 31 6.23 13.28 3.94
C GLU A 31 5.47 12.13 4.60
N THR A 32 6.05 11.54 5.64
CA THR A 32 5.45 10.41 6.34
C THR A 32 4.78 10.81 7.66
N PRO A 33 3.76 10.06 8.11
CA PRO A 33 3.14 8.92 7.44
C PRO A 33 2.39 9.30 6.16
N ARG A 34 2.36 8.40 5.17
CA ARG A 34 1.73 8.68 3.87
C ARG A 34 1.05 7.44 3.26
N PHE A 35 -0.12 7.66 2.68
CA PHE A 35 -0.83 6.67 1.86
C PHE A 35 -0.38 6.77 0.40
N MET A 36 -0.12 5.63 -0.24
CA MET A 36 0.27 5.50 -1.64
C MET A 36 -0.89 4.91 -2.46
N PRO A 37 -1.46 5.64 -3.42
CA PRO A 37 -2.43 5.08 -4.36
C PRO A 37 -1.82 3.97 -5.23
N VAL A 38 -2.61 2.93 -5.51
CA VAL A 38 -2.16 1.78 -6.32
C VAL A 38 -2.45 2.00 -7.80
N GLY A 39 -1.39 2.04 -8.60
CA GLY A 39 -1.38 2.14 -10.06
C GLY A 39 -1.01 0.82 -10.73
N THR A 40 -1.85 -0.22 -10.64
CA THR A 40 -1.58 -1.63 -11.00
C THR A 40 -0.90 -1.82 -12.36
N LEU A 41 -1.36 -1.17 -13.41
CA LEU A 41 -0.87 -1.28 -14.80
C LEU A 41 -0.36 0.08 -15.28
N ALA A 42 0.53 0.72 -14.52
CA ALA A 42 0.96 2.10 -14.76
C ALA A 42 -0.24 3.07 -14.84
N ASN A 43 -1.29 2.79 -14.07
CA ASN A 43 -2.52 3.56 -14.07
C ASN A 43 -3.24 3.41 -12.74
N VAL A 44 -3.43 4.51 -12.01
CA VAL A 44 -4.40 4.56 -10.91
C VAL A 44 -5.79 4.59 -11.53
N LYS A 45 -6.55 3.52 -11.28
CA LYS A 45 -7.79 3.26 -12.01
C LYS A 45 -8.74 4.46 -11.99
N THR A 46 -9.26 4.79 -13.18
CA THR A 46 -10.29 5.81 -13.43
C THR A 46 -9.86 7.27 -13.33
N ILE A 47 -8.60 7.56 -13.01
CA ILE A 47 -8.10 8.95 -12.93
C ILE A 47 -6.81 9.13 -13.74
N THR A 48 -6.61 10.33 -14.22
CA THR A 48 -5.38 10.75 -14.92
C THR A 48 -4.28 11.09 -13.92
N PRO A 49 -2.99 11.10 -14.33
CA PRO A 49 -1.90 11.55 -13.45
C PRO A 49 -2.04 13.00 -12.97
N ALA A 50 -2.71 13.88 -13.74
CA ALA A 50 -3.02 15.24 -13.31
C ALA A 50 -4.01 15.25 -12.13
N GLN A 51 -5.12 14.54 -12.29
CA GLN A 51 -6.11 14.37 -11.20
C GLN A 51 -5.51 13.69 -9.97
N LEU A 52 -4.58 12.74 -10.18
CA LEU A 52 -3.88 12.09 -9.08
C LEU A 52 -2.99 13.07 -8.30
N ARG A 53 -2.26 13.96 -8.98
CA ARG A 53 -1.52 15.05 -8.31
C ARG A 53 -2.43 15.96 -7.50
N ASP A 54 -3.60 16.30 -8.04
CA ASP A 54 -4.57 17.18 -7.38
C ASP A 54 -5.16 16.54 -6.09
N THR A 55 -5.09 15.21 -5.93
CA THR A 55 -5.46 14.54 -4.66
C THR A 55 -4.43 14.75 -3.54
N GLY A 56 -3.25 15.29 -3.84
CA GLY A 56 -2.12 15.41 -2.90
C GLY A 56 -1.26 14.14 -2.80
N ALA A 57 -1.40 13.19 -3.74
CA ALA A 57 -0.53 12.02 -3.81
C ALA A 57 0.92 12.43 -4.03
N GLN A 58 1.84 11.90 -3.21
CA GLN A 58 3.28 12.15 -3.30
C GLN A 58 4.03 10.94 -3.86
N MET A 59 3.51 9.74 -3.69
CA MET A 59 4.10 8.48 -4.15
C MET A 59 3.02 7.55 -4.67
N VAL A 60 3.34 6.74 -5.68
CA VAL A 60 2.43 5.77 -6.31
C VAL A 60 3.07 4.39 -6.31
N LEU A 61 2.25 3.35 -6.05
CA LEU A 61 2.67 1.96 -6.18
C LEU A 61 2.20 1.39 -7.52
N SER A 62 3.08 0.66 -8.21
CA SER A 62 2.74 -0.13 -9.41
C SER A 62 3.10 -1.61 -9.22
N ASN A 63 2.39 -2.51 -9.91
CA ASN A 63 2.55 -3.94 -9.70
C ASN A 63 3.43 -4.58 -10.77
N THR A 64 4.56 -5.12 -10.36
CA THR A 64 5.54 -5.81 -11.21
C THR A 64 4.93 -6.99 -11.98
N TYR A 65 4.16 -7.84 -11.30
CA TYR A 65 3.49 -8.99 -11.94
C TYR A 65 2.63 -8.57 -13.14
N HIS A 66 1.76 -7.59 -12.92
CA HIS A 66 0.83 -7.14 -13.96
C HIS A 66 1.57 -6.46 -15.12
N LEU A 67 2.56 -5.63 -14.83
CA LEU A 67 3.35 -4.93 -15.85
C LEU A 67 4.25 -5.88 -16.66
N HIS A 68 4.77 -6.93 -16.01
CA HIS A 68 5.51 -8.00 -16.70
C HIS A 68 4.62 -8.78 -17.67
N LEU A 69 3.39 -9.12 -17.27
CA LEU A 69 2.45 -9.82 -18.13
C LEU A 69 1.97 -8.93 -19.28
N GLN A 70 1.69 -7.66 -19.01
CA GLN A 70 1.19 -6.70 -19.98
C GLN A 70 1.45 -5.26 -19.53
N PRO A 71 2.13 -4.43 -20.34
CA PRO A 71 2.60 -4.69 -21.72
C PRO A 71 3.94 -5.45 -21.79
N GLY A 72 4.61 -5.70 -20.70
CA GLY A 72 5.96 -6.20 -20.57
C GLY A 72 6.95 -5.07 -20.25
N GLU A 73 7.94 -5.37 -19.40
CA GLU A 73 8.91 -4.40 -18.91
C GLU A 73 9.75 -3.77 -20.03
N ALA A 74 10.01 -4.51 -21.11
CA ALA A 74 10.76 -3.99 -22.26
C ALA A 74 10.00 -2.86 -22.99
N ILE A 75 8.67 -2.95 -23.09
CA ILE A 75 7.83 -1.90 -23.69
C ILE A 75 7.83 -0.67 -22.79
N VAL A 76 7.70 -0.86 -21.46
CA VAL A 76 7.75 0.24 -20.50
C VAL A 76 9.10 0.95 -20.55
N ALA A 77 10.21 0.20 -20.61
CA ALA A 77 11.56 0.74 -20.75
C ALA A 77 11.74 1.50 -22.06
N GLY A 78 11.23 0.97 -23.18
CA GLY A 78 11.22 1.65 -24.49
C GLY A 78 10.43 2.98 -24.45
N GLY A 79 9.42 3.09 -23.60
CA GLY A 79 8.68 4.31 -23.29
C GLY A 79 9.43 5.32 -22.40
N GLY A 80 10.63 4.98 -21.94
CA GLY A 80 11.50 5.81 -21.10
C GLY A 80 11.34 5.52 -19.60
N GLY A 81 10.92 4.29 -19.25
CA GLY A 81 10.70 3.84 -17.88
C GLY A 81 9.30 4.19 -17.34
N LEU A 82 8.98 3.64 -16.18
CA LEU A 82 7.62 3.67 -15.61
C LEU A 82 7.10 5.10 -15.39
N HIS A 83 7.94 6.00 -14.90
CA HIS A 83 7.59 7.40 -14.67
C HIS A 83 7.12 8.09 -15.95
N LYS A 84 7.91 8.01 -17.02
CA LYS A 84 7.58 8.62 -18.30
C LYS A 84 6.41 7.92 -18.98
N PHE A 85 6.37 6.60 -18.92
CA PHE A 85 5.31 5.77 -19.51
C PHE A 85 3.95 6.08 -18.89
N MET A 86 3.89 6.28 -17.57
CA MET A 86 2.67 6.65 -16.84
C MET A 86 2.37 8.17 -16.90
N GLY A 87 3.37 9.02 -17.16
CA GLY A 87 3.24 10.48 -17.02
C GLY A 87 3.20 10.97 -15.57
N TRP A 88 3.85 10.23 -14.68
CA TRP A 88 3.99 10.55 -13.26
C TRP A 88 5.44 10.92 -12.93
N ASN A 89 5.66 12.13 -12.42
CA ASN A 89 7.01 12.66 -12.16
C ASN A 89 7.45 12.55 -10.70
N GLY A 90 6.58 12.09 -9.81
CA GLY A 90 6.87 11.91 -8.38
C GLY A 90 7.43 10.52 -8.07
N PRO A 91 7.78 10.27 -6.80
CA PRO A 91 8.24 8.97 -6.33
C PRO A 91 7.34 7.80 -6.71
N MET A 92 7.95 6.66 -7.05
CA MET A 92 7.25 5.42 -7.38
C MET A 92 7.84 4.24 -6.63
N LEU A 93 6.97 3.30 -6.26
CA LEU A 93 7.34 1.99 -5.74
C LEU A 93 6.79 0.90 -6.65
N THR A 94 7.58 -0.14 -6.94
CA THR A 94 7.08 -1.40 -7.52
C THR A 94 7.10 -2.49 -6.47
N ASP A 95 6.01 -3.27 -6.38
CA ASP A 95 6.02 -4.50 -5.60
C ASP A 95 6.89 -5.58 -6.25
N SER A 96 7.12 -6.69 -5.55
CA SER A 96 7.92 -7.81 -6.06
C SER A 96 7.20 -8.68 -7.11
N GLY A 97 5.88 -8.60 -7.19
CA GLY A 97 5.02 -9.53 -7.92
C GLY A 97 4.70 -10.82 -7.17
N GLY A 98 5.32 -11.07 -6.02
CA GLY A 98 5.12 -12.29 -5.22
C GLY A 98 3.66 -12.51 -4.82
N PHE A 99 3.06 -11.56 -4.12
CA PHE A 99 1.68 -11.68 -3.65
C PHE A 99 0.69 -12.01 -4.77
N GLN A 100 0.82 -11.39 -5.96
CA GLN A 100 -0.09 -11.62 -7.08
C GLN A 100 0.05 -13.04 -7.63
N VAL A 101 1.25 -13.59 -7.69
CA VAL A 101 1.49 -14.98 -8.07
C VAL A 101 0.83 -15.92 -7.05
N PHE A 102 0.91 -15.61 -5.76
CA PHE A 102 0.32 -16.43 -4.69
C PHE A 102 -1.20 -16.31 -4.63
N SER A 103 -1.77 -15.14 -4.90
CA SER A 103 -3.21 -14.88 -4.78
C SER A 103 -4.03 -15.14 -6.05
N LEU A 104 -3.44 -14.99 -7.24
CA LEU A 104 -4.18 -15.00 -8.51
C LEU A 104 -3.89 -16.24 -9.38
N SER A 105 -2.87 -17.04 -9.08
CA SER A 105 -2.50 -18.19 -9.88
C SER A 105 -3.00 -19.48 -9.28
N GLU A 106 -3.98 -20.14 -9.93
CA GLU A 106 -4.54 -21.44 -9.49
C GLU A 106 -3.53 -22.60 -9.64
N MET A 107 -2.65 -22.53 -10.65
CA MET A 107 -1.60 -23.52 -10.89
C MET A 107 -0.22 -22.90 -10.74
N ARG A 108 0.31 -22.96 -9.52
CA ARG A 108 1.67 -22.52 -9.19
C ARG A 108 2.47 -23.62 -8.55
N LYS A 109 3.75 -23.64 -8.84
CA LYS A 109 4.74 -24.48 -8.16
C LYS A 109 5.80 -23.61 -7.54
N ILE A 110 5.95 -23.71 -6.22
CA ILE A 110 6.97 -23.00 -5.44
C ILE A 110 8.14 -23.93 -5.20
N THR A 111 9.34 -23.46 -5.47
CA THR A 111 10.60 -24.16 -5.20
C THR A 111 11.60 -23.20 -4.56
N GLU A 112 12.78 -23.64 -4.23
CA GLU A 112 13.85 -22.76 -3.75
C GLU A 112 14.34 -21.79 -4.83
N GLU A 113 14.23 -22.17 -6.11
CA GLU A 113 14.63 -21.35 -7.25
C GLU A 113 13.68 -20.17 -7.46
N GLY A 114 12.38 -20.35 -7.17
CA GLY A 114 11.35 -19.35 -7.40
C GLY A 114 9.97 -19.98 -7.62
N VAL A 115 9.11 -19.28 -8.35
CA VAL A 115 7.73 -19.70 -8.59
C VAL A 115 7.47 -19.87 -10.08
N THR A 116 6.94 -21.04 -10.45
CA THR A 116 6.46 -21.34 -11.80
C THR A 116 4.93 -21.25 -11.81
N PHE A 117 4.37 -20.50 -12.75
CA PHE A 117 2.92 -20.35 -12.89
C PHE A 117 2.50 -20.18 -14.36
N ARG A 118 1.20 -20.27 -14.64
CA ARG A 118 0.63 -19.98 -15.96
C ARG A 118 0.11 -18.56 -16.04
N SER A 119 0.49 -17.86 -17.11
CA SER A 119 -0.07 -16.55 -17.43
C SER A 119 -1.58 -16.65 -17.66
N PRO A 120 -2.40 -15.80 -16.99
CA PRO A 120 -3.85 -15.78 -17.22
C PRO A 120 -4.23 -15.17 -18.58
N HIS A 121 -3.30 -14.53 -19.30
CA HIS A 121 -3.57 -13.87 -20.59
C HIS A 121 -3.42 -14.83 -21.78
N ASP A 122 -2.37 -15.63 -21.78
CA ASP A 122 -1.99 -16.46 -22.93
C ASP A 122 -1.64 -17.92 -22.57
N GLY A 123 -1.73 -18.28 -21.29
CA GLY A 123 -1.47 -19.63 -20.79
C GLY A 123 0.00 -20.06 -20.80
N ARG A 124 0.94 -19.19 -21.23
CA ARG A 124 2.38 -19.51 -21.22
C ARG A 124 2.88 -19.77 -19.79
N ILE A 125 3.88 -20.64 -19.69
CA ILE A 125 4.55 -20.89 -18.41
C ILE A 125 5.56 -19.78 -18.14
N ILE A 126 5.49 -19.20 -16.94
CA ILE A 126 6.37 -18.14 -16.45
C ILE A 126 7.10 -18.66 -15.23
N ASN A 127 8.42 -18.44 -15.22
CA ASN A 127 9.28 -18.69 -14.06
C ASN A 127 9.70 -17.35 -13.48
N LEU A 128 9.25 -17.04 -12.28
CA LEU A 128 9.61 -15.83 -11.55
C LEU A 128 10.55 -16.23 -10.40
N THR A 129 11.80 -15.84 -10.51
CA THR A 129 12.83 -16.03 -9.49
C THR A 129 13.11 -14.70 -8.80
N PRO A 130 13.79 -14.66 -7.64
CA PRO A 130 14.25 -13.42 -7.02
C PRO A 130 15.02 -12.52 -7.98
N GLU A 131 15.96 -13.08 -8.73
CA GLU A 131 16.76 -12.36 -9.72
C GLU A 131 15.87 -11.77 -10.84
N ARG A 132 14.93 -12.58 -11.34
CA ARG A 132 14.02 -12.13 -12.40
C ARG A 132 13.08 -11.01 -11.93
N SER A 133 12.57 -11.09 -10.70
CA SER A 133 11.77 -10.03 -10.12
C SER A 133 12.57 -8.72 -10.03
N ILE A 134 13.81 -8.77 -9.56
CA ILE A 134 14.70 -7.60 -9.50
C ILE A 134 15.02 -7.05 -10.89
N GLU A 135 15.32 -7.92 -11.86
CA GLU A 135 15.59 -7.51 -13.23
C GLU A 135 14.40 -6.76 -13.86
N ILE A 136 13.17 -7.26 -13.65
CA ILE A 136 11.95 -6.60 -14.12
C ILE A 136 11.80 -5.23 -13.45
N GLN A 137 11.91 -5.14 -12.12
CA GLN A 137 11.78 -3.88 -11.39
C GLN A 137 12.89 -2.88 -11.76
N ASN A 138 14.13 -3.35 -11.96
CA ASN A 138 15.22 -2.52 -12.46
C ASN A 138 14.88 -1.95 -13.87
N THR A 139 14.28 -2.77 -14.72
CA THR A 139 13.89 -2.38 -16.09
C THR A 139 12.72 -1.39 -16.07
N LEU A 140 11.74 -1.57 -15.17
CA LEU A 140 10.63 -0.65 -14.97
C LEU A 140 11.11 0.73 -14.47
N GLY A 141 12.11 0.78 -13.58
CA GLY A 141 12.77 2.01 -13.18
C GLY A 141 12.04 2.80 -12.09
N ALA A 142 11.33 2.16 -11.17
CA ALA A 142 10.77 2.81 -9.98
C ALA A 142 11.87 3.23 -8.99
N ASP A 143 11.59 4.22 -8.10
CA ASP A 143 12.53 4.64 -7.05
C ASP A 143 12.74 3.56 -5.98
N VAL A 144 11.66 2.95 -5.55
CA VAL A 144 11.67 1.87 -4.56
C VAL A 144 11.25 0.57 -5.23
N ILE A 145 12.00 -0.49 -4.97
CA ILE A 145 11.71 -1.85 -5.41
C ILE A 145 11.63 -2.80 -4.21
N MET A 146 10.83 -3.84 -4.32
CA MET A 146 10.62 -4.80 -3.23
C MET A 146 11.35 -6.11 -3.48
N ALA A 147 11.91 -6.68 -2.42
CA ALA A 147 12.44 -8.04 -2.48
C ALA A 147 11.33 -9.04 -2.82
N PHE A 148 11.69 -10.07 -3.59
CA PHE A 148 10.76 -11.17 -3.90
C PHE A 148 10.56 -12.02 -2.64
N ASP A 149 9.30 -12.23 -2.25
CA ASP A 149 8.91 -12.88 -1.01
C ASP A 149 7.85 -13.96 -1.24
N GLU A 150 7.73 -14.89 -0.32
CA GLU A 150 6.64 -15.84 -0.26
C GLU A 150 5.66 -15.43 0.83
N CYS A 151 4.44 -15.06 0.41
CA CYS A 151 3.34 -14.73 1.30
C CYS A 151 2.45 -15.97 1.47
N PRO A 152 2.52 -16.70 2.61
CA PRO A 152 1.63 -17.82 2.86
C PRO A 152 0.18 -17.37 3.00
N PRO A 153 -0.81 -18.21 2.60
CA PRO A 153 -2.22 -17.86 2.78
C PRO A 153 -2.60 -17.82 4.27
N TYR A 154 -3.75 -17.21 4.56
CA TYR A 154 -4.37 -17.35 5.87
C TYR A 154 -5.69 -18.16 5.75
N PRO A 155 -5.93 -19.17 6.60
CA PRO A 155 -4.99 -19.74 7.59
C PRO A 155 -3.91 -20.62 6.94
N ALA A 156 -2.75 -20.69 7.58
CA ALA A 156 -1.67 -21.63 7.26
C ALA A 156 -1.09 -22.22 8.55
N THR A 157 -0.56 -23.45 8.46
CA THR A 157 0.10 -24.10 9.60
C THR A 157 1.40 -23.39 9.93
N ARG A 158 1.84 -23.51 11.20
CA ARG A 158 3.12 -22.95 11.64
C ARG A 158 4.29 -23.41 10.76
N GLN A 159 4.33 -24.70 10.42
CA GLN A 159 5.39 -25.29 9.61
C GLN A 159 5.46 -24.68 8.20
N GLU A 160 4.31 -24.47 7.56
CA GLU A 160 4.23 -23.81 6.25
C GLU A 160 4.72 -22.36 6.33
N VAL A 161 4.28 -21.62 7.34
CA VAL A 161 4.69 -20.22 7.55
C VAL A 161 6.19 -20.12 7.85
N GLU A 162 6.75 -20.99 8.68
CA GLU A 162 8.18 -21.02 8.99
C GLU A 162 9.01 -21.29 7.73
N THR A 163 8.62 -22.29 6.94
CA THR A 163 9.28 -22.62 5.67
C THR A 163 9.23 -21.45 4.69
N ALA A 164 8.08 -20.79 4.54
CA ALA A 164 7.93 -19.61 3.67
C ALA A 164 8.75 -18.41 4.15
N THR A 165 8.81 -18.20 5.47
CA THR A 165 9.60 -17.11 6.08
C THR A 165 11.09 -17.29 5.86
N GLU A 166 11.59 -18.51 6.06
CA GLU A 166 12.99 -18.84 5.81
C GLU A 166 13.37 -18.74 4.33
N ARG A 167 12.47 -19.16 3.43
CA ARG A 167 12.67 -19.02 1.98
C ARG A 167 12.69 -17.55 1.58
N THR A 168 11.77 -16.74 2.11
CA THR A 168 11.75 -15.29 1.88
C THR A 168 13.09 -14.65 2.25
N TYR A 169 13.71 -15.05 3.36
CA TYR A 169 15.03 -14.54 3.76
C TYR A 169 16.13 -14.93 2.75
N ARG A 170 16.19 -16.20 2.34
CA ARG A 170 17.17 -16.65 1.32
C ARG A 170 16.94 -15.96 -0.03
N TRP A 171 15.70 -15.74 -0.41
CA TRP A 171 15.35 -15.00 -1.62
C TRP A 171 15.75 -13.52 -1.53
N LEU A 172 15.64 -12.91 -0.35
CA LEU A 172 16.13 -11.54 -0.12
C LEU A 172 17.65 -11.44 -0.37
N GLU A 173 18.45 -12.40 0.11
CA GLU A 173 19.90 -12.41 -0.14
C GLU A 173 20.23 -12.49 -1.65
N ARG A 174 19.44 -13.26 -2.40
CA ARG A 174 19.53 -13.33 -3.87
C ARG A 174 19.09 -12.01 -4.52
N CYS A 175 18.04 -11.38 -4.04
CA CYS A 175 17.60 -10.06 -4.49
C CYS A 175 18.67 -8.99 -4.29
N ILE A 176 19.31 -8.97 -3.11
CA ILE A 176 20.42 -8.05 -2.80
C ILE A 176 21.57 -8.25 -3.78
N THR A 177 21.94 -9.50 -4.06
CA THR A 177 23.01 -9.83 -5.01
C THR A 177 22.67 -9.42 -6.45
N ALA A 178 21.41 -9.58 -6.85
CA ALA A 178 20.94 -9.25 -8.19
C ALA A 178 20.74 -7.73 -8.40
N HIS A 179 20.47 -6.98 -7.33
CA HIS A 179 20.22 -5.55 -7.41
C HIS A 179 21.52 -4.76 -7.59
N GLN A 180 21.65 -4.05 -8.73
CA GLN A 180 22.88 -3.32 -9.08
C GLN A 180 22.66 -1.82 -9.37
N ARG A 181 21.41 -1.30 -9.20
CA ARG A 181 21.07 0.09 -9.52
C ARG A 181 21.06 0.95 -8.27
N SER A 182 22.07 1.81 -8.13
CA SER A 182 22.20 2.72 -6.97
C SER A 182 21.10 3.79 -6.91
N GLU A 183 20.41 4.06 -8.02
CA GLU A 183 19.28 4.97 -8.12
C GLU A 183 17.94 4.34 -7.74
N GLN A 184 17.94 3.09 -7.29
CA GLN A 184 16.77 2.40 -6.76
C GLN A 184 17.03 1.87 -5.35
N ALA A 185 16.07 1.99 -4.47
CA ALA A 185 16.12 1.50 -3.09
C ALA A 185 15.43 0.13 -2.98
N LEU A 186 16.18 -0.93 -2.66
CA LEU A 186 15.62 -2.26 -2.39
C LEU A 186 15.12 -2.33 -0.95
N PHE A 187 13.82 -2.57 -0.75
CA PHE A 187 13.22 -2.82 0.55
C PHE A 187 13.08 -4.32 0.81
N GLY A 188 13.49 -4.76 2.00
CA GLY A 188 13.24 -6.13 2.48
C GLY A 188 11.83 -6.26 3.07
N ILE A 189 11.29 -7.49 3.07
CA ILE A 189 9.94 -7.78 3.56
C ILE A 189 10.02 -8.76 4.74
N VAL A 190 9.44 -8.36 5.88
CA VAL A 190 9.25 -9.24 7.04
C VAL A 190 8.01 -10.10 6.80
N GLN A 191 8.18 -11.42 6.77
CA GLN A 191 7.11 -12.42 6.77
C GLN A 191 7.03 -13.10 8.15
N GLY A 192 6.11 -14.04 8.35
CA GLY A 192 5.93 -14.78 9.61
C GLY A 192 4.47 -15.13 9.93
N GLY A 193 3.54 -14.85 8.98
CA GLY A 193 2.11 -15.12 9.15
C GLY A 193 1.57 -14.46 10.42
N VAL A 194 0.77 -15.20 11.18
CA VAL A 194 0.21 -14.76 12.47
C VAL A 194 1.04 -15.22 13.68
N TYR A 195 2.23 -15.79 13.46
CA TYR A 195 3.08 -16.31 14.53
C TYR A 195 4.09 -15.26 14.97
N LEU A 196 3.85 -14.63 16.12
CA LEU A 196 4.61 -13.47 16.59
C LEU A 196 6.11 -13.74 16.75
N ASP A 197 6.48 -14.94 17.23
CA ASP A 197 7.88 -15.33 17.36
C ASP A 197 8.59 -15.47 16.00
N LEU A 198 7.89 -15.95 14.96
CA LEU A 198 8.41 -15.96 13.59
C LEU A 198 8.58 -14.53 13.06
N ARG A 199 7.61 -13.66 13.32
CA ARG A 199 7.68 -12.23 12.98
C ARG A 199 8.90 -11.55 13.63
N CYS A 200 9.09 -11.77 14.94
CA CYS A 200 10.22 -11.21 15.65
C CYS A 200 11.55 -11.72 15.08
N ARG A 201 11.71 -13.03 14.90
CA ARG A 201 12.93 -13.61 14.30
C ARG A 201 13.22 -13.05 12.91
N ALA A 202 12.20 -12.93 12.06
CA ALA A 202 12.35 -12.38 10.72
C ALA A 202 12.73 -10.90 10.75
N ALA A 203 12.07 -10.08 11.58
CA ALA A 203 12.40 -8.66 11.73
C ALA A 203 13.83 -8.44 12.23
N GLU A 204 14.25 -9.18 13.26
CA GLU A 204 15.61 -9.11 13.80
C GLU A 204 16.68 -9.56 12.78
N ALA A 205 16.36 -10.55 11.94
CA ALA A 205 17.25 -11.00 10.87
C ALA A 205 17.39 -9.91 9.78
N LEU A 206 16.27 -9.32 9.35
CA LEU A 206 16.27 -8.23 8.36
C LEU A 206 16.96 -6.98 8.89
N ALA A 207 16.77 -6.62 10.16
CA ALA A 207 17.37 -5.43 10.76
C ALA A 207 18.90 -5.44 10.78
N LYS A 208 19.53 -6.62 10.65
CA LYS A 208 20.99 -6.78 10.54
C LYS A 208 21.50 -6.43 9.13
N LEU A 209 20.62 -6.36 8.15
CA LEU A 209 20.96 -5.98 6.78
C LEU A 209 20.76 -4.46 6.64
N ASP A 210 21.78 -3.74 6.17
CA ASP A 210 21.69 -2.29 5.95
C ASP A 210 20.92 -1.99 4.66
N LEU A 211 19.61 -2.20 4.69
CA LEU A 211 18.72 -1.90 3.57
C LEU A 211 18.24 -0.44 3.63
N PRO A 212 17.92 0.17 2.47
CA PRO A 212 17.34 1.52 2.41
C PRO A 212 16.00 1.66 3.10
N GLY A 213 15.25 0.57 3.29
CA GLY A 213 13.96 0.55 3.98
C GLY A 213 13.44 -0.88 4.18
N TYR A 214 12.37 -1.00 4.95
CA TYR A 214 11.81 -2.28 5.37
C TYR A 214 10.29 -2.28 5.24
N ALA A 215 9.73 -3.44 4.86
CA ALA A 215 8.29 -3.63 4.80
C ALA A 215 7.83 -4.77 5.72
N ILE A 216 6.58 -4.69 6.16
CA ILE A 216 5.85 -5.77 6.82
C ILE A 216 4.81 -6.28 5.81
N GLY A 217 5.00 -7.51 5.33
CA GLY A 217 4.09 -8.19 4.43
C GLY A 217 3.33 -9.33 5.11
N GLY A 218 2.49 -10.02 4.34
CA GLY A 218 1.70 -11.16 4.84
C GLY A 218 0.73 -10.80 5.96
N VAL A 219 0.16 -9.60 5.90
CA VAL A 219 -0.95 -9.10 6.70
C VAL A 219 -2.04 -8.57 5.77
N SER A 220 -3.26 -8.42 6.28
CA SER A 220 -4.44 -8.07 5.45
C SER A 220 -4.71 -9.10 4.33
N VAL A 221 -4.44 -10.38 4.62
CA VAL A 221 -4.61 -11.51 3.70
C VAL A 221 -5.78 -12.43 4.11
N GLY A 222 -6.62 -11.97 5.04
CA GLY A 222 -7.81 -12.66 5.52
C GLY A 222 -7.85 -12.93 7.03
N GLU A 223 -6.80 -12.58 7.76
CA GLU A 223 -6.77 -12.63 9.22
C GLU A 223 -7.69 -11.55 9.84
N PRO A 224 -8.19 -11.77 11.07
CA PRO A 224 -8.90 -10.75 11.82
C PRO A 224 -8.05 -9.48 12.03
N PRO A 225 -8.65 -8.27 12.00
CA PRO A 225 -7.92 -7.01 12.18
C PRO A 225 -7.11 -6.92 13.48
N GLU A 226 -7.54 -7.62 14.52
CA GLU A 226 -6.83 -7.66 15.82
C GLU A 226 -5.48 -8.35 15.70
N LEU A 227 -5.41 -9.45 14.92
CA LEU A 227 -4.13 -10.14 14.67
C LEU A 227 -3.19 -9.27 13.85
N MET A 228 -3.70 -8.56 12.85
CA MET A 228 -2.89 -7.58 12.11
C MET A 228 -2.31 -6.52 13.05
N ALA A 229 -3.13 -5.94 13.93
CA ALA A 229 -2.71 -4.95 14.90
C ALA A 229 -1.62 -5.48 15.86
N GLU A 230 -1.78 -6.71 16.36
CA GLU A 230 -0.79 -7.37 17.23
C GLU A 230 0.53 -7.61 16.50
N ILE A 231 0.47 -8.14 15.26
CA ILE A 231 1.65 -8.37 14.43
C ILE A 231 2.43 -7.08 14.21
N VAL A 232 1.76 -6.01 13.82
CA VAL A 232 2.43 -4.72 13.54
C VAL A 232 3.03 -4.14 14.82
N LYS A 233 2.31 -4.22 15.95
CA LYS A 233 2.76 -3.71 17.24
C LYS A 233 4.06 -4.38 17.72
N VAL A 234 4.24 -5.67 17.47
CA VAL A 234 5.46 -6.38 17.87
C VAL A 234 6.58 -6.29 16.84
N THR A 235 6.24 -6.20 15.54
CA THR A 235 7.22 -6.28 14.45
C THR A 235 7.86 -4.92 14.14
N ALA A 236 7.05 -3.85 14.03
CA ALA A 236 7.53 -2.55 13.59
C ALA A 236 8.62 -1.95 14.49
N PRO A 237 8.58 -2.06 15.84
CA PRO A 237 9.64 -1.54 16.70
C PRO A 237 11.00 -2.25 16.56
N LEU A 238 11.04 -3.47 16.01
CA LEU A 238 12.27 -4.24 15.79
C LEU A 238 13.03 -3.79 14.53
N LEU A 239 12.39 -3.03 13.65
CA LEU A 239 13.00 -2.51 12.45
C LEU A 239 13.78 -1.21 12.74
N PRO A 240 14.88 -0.94 12.01
CA PRO A 240 15.71 0.24 12.22
C PRO A 240 14.92 1.55 12.24
N PRO A 241 15.10 2.41 13.27
CA PRO A 241 14.33 3.65 13.39
C PRO A 241 14.75 4.71 12.37
N GLU A 242 15.96 4.66 11.86
CA GLU A 242 16.52 5.58 10.85
C GLU A 242 16.14 5.21 9.41
N LYS A 243 15.29 4.21 9.22
CA LYS A 243 14.83 3.75 7.91
C LYS A 243 13.29 3.85 7.80
N PRO A 244 12.75 4.09 6.59
CA PRO A 244 11.30 4.07 6.39
C PRO A 244 10.73 2.66 6.56
N ARG A 245 9.54 2.56 7.14
CA ARG A 245 8.81 1.32 7.39
C ARG A 245 7.49 1.33 6.63
N TYR A 246 7.28 0.34 5.81
CA TYR A 246 6.13 0.20 4.95
C TYR A 246 5.26 -0.98 5.38
N LEU A 247 3.96 -0.75 5.62
CA LEU A 247 2.97 -1.79 5.87
C LEU A 247 2.15 -2.03 4.60
N MET A 248 2.26 -3.22 4.04
CA MET A 248 1.72 -3.57 2.73
C MET A 248 0.22 -3.90 2.80
N GLY A 249 -0.56 -3.34 1.87
CA GLY A 249 -1.96 -3.71 1.63
C GLY A 249 -2.99 -3.16 2.61
N VAL A 250 -2.60 -2.25 3.51
CA VAL A 250 -3.46 -1.70 4.58
C VAL A 250 -3.95 -0.29 4.24
N GLY A 251 -5.25 -0.04 4.36
CA GLY A 251 -5.84 1.23 3.94
C GLY A 251 -7.18 1.61 4.56
N THR A 252 -7.58 1.03 5.70
CA THR A 252 -8.69 1.56 6.49
C THR A 252 -8.20 2.56 7.53
N TYR A 253 -9.04 3.47 7.97
CA TYR A 253 -8.68 4.50 8.95
C TYR A 253 -8.11 3.90 10.24
N ARG A 254 -8.82 2.93 10.82
CA ARG A 254 -8.44 2.30 12.08
C ARG A 254 -7.13 1.55 11.95
N GLU A 255 -6.99 0.72 10.93
CA GLU A 255 -5.77 -0.06 10.69
C GLU A 255 -4.56 0.84 10.48
N MET A 256 -4.69 1.91 9.69
CA MET A 256 -3.61 2.90 9.49
C MET A 256 -3.27 3.63 10.80
N ALA A 257 -4.25 4.06 11.59
CA ALA A 257 -4.00 4.74 12.86
C ALA A 257 -3.23 3.84 13.84
N ILE A 258 -3.63 2.56 13.98
CA ILE A 258 -2.95 1.56 14.82
C ILE A 258 -1.52 1.31 14.34
N ALA A 259 -1.34 1.17 13.03
CA ALA A 259 -0.03 0.93 12.45
C ALA A 259 0.89 2.15 12.60
N ILE A 260 0.38 3.36 12.41
CA ILE A 260 1.14 4.59 12.65
C ILE A 260 1.53 4.70 14.12
N ALA A 261 0.62 4.37 15.05
CA ALA A 261 0.92 4.33 16.49
C ALA A 261 2.05 3.34 16.83
N SER A 262 2.26 2.33 15.97
CA SER A 262 3.34 1.33 16.09
C SER A 262 4.63 1.73 15.35
N GLY A 263 4.66 2.87 14.65
CA GLY A 263 5.83 3.42 13.97
C GLY A 263 5.94 3.10 12.48
N ILE A 264 4.83 2.86 11.78
CA ILE A 264 4.77 2.68 10.33
C ILE A 264 4.68 4.05 9.63
N ASP A 265 5.33 4.15 8.47
CA ASP A 265 5.48 5.38 7.69
C ASP A 265 4.68 5.38 6.38
N LEU A 266 4.64 4.23 5.69
CA LEU A 266 4.07 4.11 4.34
C LEU A 266 2.98 3.04 4.29
N PHE A 267 1.95 3.30 3.48
CA PHE A 267 0.80 2.43 3.29
C PHE A 267 0.38 2.41 1.83
N ASP A 268 -0.16 1.29 1.37
CA ASP A 268 -0.89 1.19 0.11
C ASP A 268 -2.16 0.37 0.31
N CYS A 269 -3.16 0.63 -0.52
CA CYS A 269 -4.30 -0.25 -0.64
C CYS A 269 -5.09 0.03 -1.92
N VAL A 270 -5.72 -1.00 -2.47
CA VAL A 270 -6.61 -0.86 -3.63
C VAL A 270 -8.01 -0.34 -3.28
N ILE A 271 -8.34 -0.27 -1.99
CA ILE A 271 -9.67 0.10 -1.47
C ILE A 271 -10.21 1.39 -2.11
N PRO A 272 -9.47 2.51 -2.19
CA PRO A 272 -10.05 3.76 -2.69
C PRO A 272 -10.68 3.63 -4.08
N THR A 273 -9.93 3.07 -5.02
CA THR A 273 -10.41 2.90 -6.40
C THR A 273 -11.31 1.68 -6.57
N ARG A 274 -11.14 0.62 -5.75
CA ARG A 274 -12.01 -0.55 -5.76
C ARG A 274 -13.41 -0.17 -5.29
N TRP A 275 -13.54 0.51 -4.15
CA TRP A 275 -14.82 0.96 -3.63
C TRP A 275 -15.48 2.00 -4.54
N ALA A 276 -14.72 2.93 -5.11
CA ALA A 276 -15.22 3.88 -6.09
C ALA A 276 -15.95 3.17 -7.25
N ARG A 277 -15.35 2.11 -7.82
CA ARG A 277 -15.94 1.33 -8.92
C ARG A 277 -17.18 0.51 -8.51
N HIS A 278 -17.43 0.36 -7.21
CA HIS A 278 -18.64 -0.26 -6.67
C HIS A 278 -19.67 0.78 -6.18
N GLY A 279 -19.39 2.08 -6.41
CA GLY A 279 -20.28 3.16 -6.03
C GLY A 279 -20.22 3.54 -4.55
N THR A 280 -19.07 3.29 -3.91
CA THR A 280 -18.88 3.54 -2.47
C THR A 280 -17.88 4.67 -2.27
N ALA A 281 -18.29 5.68 -1.49
CA ALA A 281 -17.45 6.77 -1.01
C ALA A 281 -16.83 6.42 0.36
N ILE A 282 -15.56 6.77 0.56
CA ILE A 282 -14.90 6.80 1.87
C ILE A 282 -15.28 8.13 2.53
N VAL A 283 -15.75 8.09 3.76
CA VAL A 283 -16.11 9.29 4.53
C VAL A 283 -15.54 9.18 5.93
N GLN A 284 -15.40 10.29 6.62
CA GLN A 284 -14.95 10.29 7.99
C GLN A 284 -15.86 9.40 8.85
N GLY A 285 -15.27 8.35 9.45
CA GLY A 285 -15.98 7.38 10.27
C GLY A 285 -16.57 6.19 9.51
N GLY A 286 -16.27 6.01 8.19
CA GLY A 286 -16.73 4.80 7.51
C GLY A 286 -16.87 4.93 5.99
N ARG A 287 -17.97 4.39 5.46
CA ARG A 287 -18.24 4.35 4.02
C ARG A 287 -19.72 4.55 3.69
N TRP A 288 -19.98 5.16 2.56
CA TRP A 288 -21.35 5.31 2.04
C TRP A 288 -21.50 4.61 0.69
N ASN A 289 -22.52 3.74 0.59
CA ASN A 289 -22.93 3.20 -0.68
C ASN A 289 -23.89 4.21 -1.36
N LEU A 290 -23.42 4.87 -2.40
CA LEU A 290 -24.18 5.93 -3.11
C LEU A 290 -25.39 5.40 -3.90
N LYS A 291 -25.60 4.07 -3.94
CA LYS A 291 -26.84 3.46 -4.48
C LYS A 291 -28.03 3.66 -3.56
N ASN A 292 -27.83 3.94 -2.27
CA ASN A 292 -28.90 4.09 -1.29
C ASN A 292 -29.83 5.25 -1.65
N ALA A 293 -31.13 5.03 -1.44
CA ALA A 293 -32.19 5.98 -1.83
C ALA A 293 -32.06 7.34 -1.12
N LYS A 294 -31.52 7.36 0.09
CA LYS A 294 -31.31 8.58 0.88
C LYS A 294 -30.45 9.66 0.18
N PHE A 295 -29.61 9.26 -0.79
CA PHE A 295 -28.75 10.19 -1.52
C PHE A 295 -29.39 10.79 -2.77
N ARG A 296 -30.60 10.38 -3.17
CA ARG A 296 -31.24 10.84 -4.41
C ARG A 296 -31.56 12.33 -4.43
N GLU A 297 -31.87 12.86 -3.27
CA GLU A 297 -32.28 14.27 -3.09
C GLU A 297 -31.35 15.02 -2.13
N ASP A 298 -30.14 14.45 -1.89
CA ASP A 298 -29.13 15.07 -1.05
C ASP A 298 -28.21 15.94 -1.91
N PHE A 299 -28.46 17.24 -1.91
CA PHE A 299 -27.74 18.22 -2.73
C PHE A 299 -26.47 18.76 -2.05
N THR A 300 -26.06 18.20 -0.92
CA THR A 300 -24.78 18.53 -0.26
C THR A 300 -23.61 17.73 -0.86
N PRO A 301 -22.35 18.18 -0.73
CA PRO A 301 -21.19 17.43 -1.19
C PRO A 301 -20.98 16.15 -0.38
N LEU A 302 -20.10 15.23 -0.86
CA LEU A 302 -19.75 14.01 -0.12
C LEU A 302 -19.17 14.35 1.26
N ASP A 303 -18.29 15.34 1.32
CA ASP A 303 -17.75 15.92 2.56
C ASP A 303 -17.58 17.43 2.35
N GLU A 304 -18.22 18.24 3.20
CA GLU A 304 -18.18 19.71 3.14
C GLU A 304 -16.78 20.27 3.43
N THR A 305 -15.96 19.53 4.15
CA THR A 305 -14.56 19.91 4.49
C THR A 305 -13.55 19.42 3.47
N CYS A 306 -13.96 18.58 2.51
CA CYS A 306 -13.06 17.99 1.54
C CYS A 306 -12.74 18.94 0.39
N PRO A 307 -11.49 19.29 0.11
CA PRO A 307 -11.11 20.21 -0.95
C PRO A 307 -11.05 19.53 -2.33
N CYS A 308 -11.37 18.24 -2.45
CA CYS A 308 -11.22 17.53 -3.72
C CYS A 308 -12.19 18.06 -4.80
N TYR A 309 -11.81 17.87 -6.06
CA TYR A 309 -12.60 18.29 -7.21
C TYR A 309 -14.07 17.82 -7.12
N THR A 310 -14.31 16.61 -6.66
CA THR A 310 -15.66 16.03 -6.55
C THR A 310 -16.52 16.81 -5.55
N CYS A 311 -16.01 17.05 -4.33
CA CYS A 311 -16.77 17.74 -3.29
C CYS A 311 -16.99 19.22 -3.59
N GLN A 312 -16.08 19.86 -4.32
CA GLN A 312 -16.19 21.27 -4.68
C GLN A 312 -17.18 21.53 -5.82
N ASN A 313 -17.52 20.51 -6.62
CA ASN A 313 -18.30 20.71 -7.84
C ASN A 313 -19.58 19.89 -7.92
N PHE A 314 -19.75 18.84 -7.10
CA PHE A 314 -20.86 17.89 -7.25
C PHE A 314 -21.50 17.52 -5.92
N SER A 315 -22.83 17.36 -5.96
CA SER A 315 -23.63 16.90 -4.83
C SER A 315 -23.67 15.37 -4.75
N ARG A 316 -24.02 14.84 -3.58
CA ARG A 316 -24.34 13.42 -3.36
C ARG A 316 -25.42 12.93 -4.31
N ALA A 317 -26.46 13.73 -4.54
CA ALA A 317 -27.55 13.41 -5.47
C ALA A 317 -27.02 13.16 -6.89
N TYR A 318 -26.14 14.02 -7.39
CA TYR A 318 -25.55 13.85 -8.72
C TYR A 318 -24.66 12.61 -8.79
N VAL A 319 -23.75 12.42 -7.83
CA VAL A 319 -22.88 11.23 -7.79
C VAL A 319 -23.72 9.95 -7.64
N SER A 320 -24.76 9.96 -6.80
CA SER A 320 -25.70 8.85 -6.67
C SER A 320 -26.42 8.54 -7.99
N HIS A 321 -26.87 9.57 -8.71
CA HIS A 321 -27.46 9.41 -10.03
C HIS A 321 -26.50 8.72 -10.99
N LEU A 322 -25.26 9.18 -11.11
CA LEU A 322 -24.24 8.58 -11.97
C LEU A 322 -23.93 7.12 -11.61
N VAL A 323 -23.81 6.82 -10.29
CA VAL A 323 -23.59 5.44 -9.80
C VAL A 323 -24.74 4.52 -10.19
N ARG A 324 -25.99 4.98 -10.06
CA ARG A 324 -27.20 4.18 -10.40
C ARG A 324 -27.36 4.00 -11.90
N SER A 325 -26.96 5.00 -12.68
CA SER A 325 -26.96 4.95 -14.15
C SER A 325 -25.73 4.25 -14.73
N GLN A 326 -24.81 3.78 -13.86
CA GLN A 326 -23.56 3.09 -14.24
C GLN A 326 -22.65 3.95 -15.15
N GLU A 327 -22.72 5.28 -15.02
CA GLU A 327 -21.88 6.20 -15.77
C GLU A 327 -20.41 6.11 -15.30
N ILE A 328 -19.48 6.07 -16.25
CA ILE A 328 -18.03 5.95 -15.97
C ILE A 328 -17.53 7.11 -15.13
N LEU A 329 -18.08 8.31 -15.30
CA LEU A 329 -17.73 9.50 -14.54
C LEU A 329 -17.91 9.31 -13.03
N ALA A 330 -18.89 8.49 -12.59
CA ALA A 330 -19.07 8.16 -11.19
C ALA A 330 -17.80 7.59 -10.56
N TYR A 331 -17.12 6.70 -11.27
CA TYR A 331 -15.91 6.04 -10.78
C TYR A 331 -14.71 7.00 -10.70
N THR A 332 -14.62 7.93 -11.64
CA THR A 332 -13.63 9.01 -11.60
C THR A 332 -13.84 9.91 -10.40
N LEU A 333 -15.06 10.43 -10.22
CA LEU A 333 -15.37 11.34 -9.13
C LEU A 333 -15.18 10.68 -7.76
N LEU A 334 -15.63 9.43 -7.59
CA LEU A 334 -15.44 8.69 -6.35
C LEU A 334 -13.97 8.32 -6.09
N SER A 335 -13.20 7.99 -7.13
CA SER A 335 -11.77 7.70 -6.96
C SER A 335 -11.00 8.94 -6.52
N ILE A 336 -11.27 10.11 -7.12
CA ILE A 336 -10.67 11.37 -6.69
C ILE A 336 -10.98 11.63 -5.21
N HIS A 337 -12.24 11.52 -4.82
CA HIS A 337 -12.65 11.73 -3.43
C HIS A 337 -11.99 10.73 -2.46
N ASN A 338 -12.10 9.43 -2.75
CA ASN A 338 -11.61 8.38 -1.85
C ASN A 338 -10.08 8.44 -1.66
N ILE A 339 -9.33 8.72 -2.73
CA ILE A 339 -7.86 8.88 -2.63
C ILE A 339 -7.54 10.13 -1.80
N THR A 340 -8.20 11.25 -2.08
CA THR A 340 -8.01 12.49 -1.31
C THR A 340 -8.27 12.25 0.18
N GLU A 341 -9.32 11.51 0.54
CA GLU A 341 -9.66 11.23 1.93
C GLU A 341 -8.57 10.45 2.67
N LEU A 342 -8.00 9.39 2.08
CA LEU A 342 -6.94 8.63 2.74
C LEU A 342 -5.62 9.43 2.82
N ILE A 343 -5.31 10.24 1.82
CA ILE A 343 -4.15 11.14 1.85
C ILE A 343 -4.33 12.19 2.95
N ARG A 344 -5.51 12.84 3.02
CA ARG A 344 -5.84 13.80 4.08
C ARG A 344 -5.78 13.18 5.46
N PHE A 345 -6.24 11.95 5.62
CA PHE A 345 -6.19 11.24 6.89
C PHE A 345 -4.75 11.07 7.38
N THR A 346 -3.86 10.57 6.52
CA THR A 346 -2.43 10.43 6.89
C THR A 346 -1.76 11.79 7.10
N GLN A 347 -2.16 12.84 6.37
CA GLN A 347 -1.65 14.18 6.56
C GLN A 347 -2.08 14.79 7.91
N LYS A 348 -3.36 14.66 8.29
CA LYS A 348 -3.85 15.10 9.60
C LYS A 348 -3.13 14.39 10.74
N ILE A 349 -2.89 13.07 10.60
CA ILE A 349 -2.10 12.32 11.58
C ILE A 349 -0.68 12.87 11.66
N ARG A 350 -0.02 13.16 10.52
CA ARG A 350 1.30 13.78 10.50
C ARG A 350 1.32 15.11 11.26
N GLU A 351 0.38 15.99 11.01
CA GLU A 351 0.26 17.29 11.68
C GLU A 351 0.06 17.13 13.20
N ALA A 352 -0.75 16.15 13.59
CA ALA A 352 -0.96 15.82 15.00
C ALA A 352 0.31 15.26 15.67
N ILE A 353 1.13 14.46 14.96
CA ILE A 353 2.42 13.97 15.48
C ILE A 353 3.40 15.13 15.63
N LEU A 354 3.54 16.00 14.63
CA LEU A 354 4.44 17.17 14.66
C LEU A 354 4.13 18.13 15.81
N SER A 355 2.87 18.14 16.29
CA SER A 355 2.42 18.98 17.41
C SER A 355 2.17 18.19 18.72
N ASP A 356 2.60 16.92 18.79
CA ASP A 356 2.41 15.97 19.91
C ASP A 356 0.97 15.83 20.38
N ARG A 357 -0.01 15.90 19.44
CA ARG A 357 -1.45 15.75 19.69
C ARG A 357 -2.03 14.46 19.15
N PHE A 358 -1.20 13.55 18.66
CA PHE A 358 -1.66 12.31 18.02
C PHE A 358 -2.61 11.49 18.88
N THR A 359 -2.27 11.24 20.15
CA THR A 359 -3.13 10.46 21.05
C THR A 359 -4.41 11.18 21.44
N THR A 360 -4.39 12.51 21.52
CA THR A 360 -5.58 13.30 21.80
C THR A 360 -6.57 13.28 20.64
N GLU A 361 -6.08 13.41 19.39
CA GLU A 361 -6.93 13.52 18.20
C GLU A 361 -7.30 12.15 17.61
N PHE A 362 -6.39 11.18 17.68
CA PHE A 362 -6.52 9.86 17.01
C PHE A 362 -6.53 8.67 17.97
N GLY A 363 -6.39 8.90 19.30
CA GLY A 363 -6.37 7.83 20.28
C GLY A 363 -7.65 6.98 20.33
N HIS A 364 -8.79 7.54 19.93
CA HIS A 364 -10.05 6.81 19.82
C HIS A 364 -9.96 5.64 18.82
N TRP A 365 -9.15 5.73 17.77
CA TRP A 365 -8.90 4.62 16.83
C TRP A 365 -8.10 3.47 17.43
N LEU A 366 -7.38 3.72 18.53
CA LEU A 366 -6.52 2.73 19.19
C LEU A 366 -7.30 1.87 20.20
N ASN A 367 -8.51 2.29 20.59
CA ASN A 367 -9.34 1.62 21.60
C ASN A 367 -10.23 0.53 20.95
N GLU A 368 -10.41 -0.60 21.63
CA GLU A 368 -11.25 -1.71 21.17
C GLU A 368 -12.74 -1.34 21.04
N GLU A 369 -13.23 -0.40 21.84
CA GLU A 369 -14.64 0.03 21.87
C GLU A 369 -15.10 0.70 20.56
N THR A 370 -14.21 1.28 19.78
CA THR A 370 -14.53 1.92 18.49
C THR A 370 -14.93 0.90 17.41
N ARG A 371 -14.69 -0.39 17.65
CA ARG A 371 -14.99 -1.52 16.76
C ARG A 371 -16.47 -1.62 16.39
N ASN A 372 -17.38 -1.37 17.34
CA ASN A 372 -18.82 -1.56 17.14
C ASN A 372 -19.45 -0.47 16.25
N GLN A 373 -18.84 0.71 16.18
CA GLN A 373 -19.39 1.84 15.39
C GLN A 373 -19.11 1.69 13.88
N GLU A 374 -17.99 1.11 13.47
CA GLU A 374 -17.69 0.87 12.05
C GLU A 374 -18.52 -0.28 11.44
N CYS A 375 -18.88 -1.29 12.25
CA CYS A 375 -19.73 -2.40 11.84
C CYS A 375 -21.21 -1.99 11.70
N GLU A 376 -21.70 -1.10 12.54
CA GLU A 376 -23.11 -0.68 12.52
C GLU A 376 -23.44 0.30 11.37
N VAL A 377 -22.48 1.06 10.87
CA VAL A 377 -22.65 1.94 9.69
C VAL A 377 -22.62 1.15 8.36
N GLY A 378 -22.23 -0.12 8.40
CA GLY A 378 -22.05 -0.98 7.23
C GLY A 378 -23.15 -2.02 6.96
N ILE A 379 -24.13 -2.21 7.85
CA ILE A 379 -25.23 -3.18 7.69
C ILE A 379 -26.53 -2.42 7.49
N GLY A 380 -26.77 -1.97 6.28
CA GLY A 380 -28.07 -1.62 5.74
C GLY A 380 -28.10 -2.17 4.34
N ASP A 381 -28.86 -3.26 4.18
CA ASP A 381 -29.15 -3.98 2.94
C ASP A 381 -29.49 -3.09 1.73
#